data_d55d6923db5755a56ed4aadab0125714
#
_entry.id   d55d6923db5755a56ed4aadab0125714
#
_cell.length_a   1.000
_cell.length_b   1.000
_cell.length_c   1.000
_cell.angle_alpha   90.00
_cell.angle_beta   90.00
_cell.angle_gamma   90.00
#
_symmetry.space_group_name_H-M   'P 1'
#
loop_
_entity.id
_entity.type
_entity.pdbx_description
1 polymer ?
#
loop_
_entity_poly.entity_id
_entity_poly.type
_entity_poly.pdbx_seq_one_letter_code
_entity_poly.pdbx_strand_id
1 'polypeptide(L)'
;MKETQEKKTRIVKMMQKEYSKNKQENGITLIALVVTIVVMLILAGITIQTAIGDGGIINLANEAKEQQIIASYKDRIGIVGVNWSLNRALDDSVTVDDLWQDMQDAKIINNKETDVEKVDENGNYIITVPEGYKFQIHINEYDDLEIDYIGKEDNLLPYINEIKVINQTSNS
;
A
#
# COMPACT_ATOMS: atom_id res chain seq x y z
N MET A 1 3.92 86.59 22.87
CA MET A 1 2.74 85.69 22.95
C MET A 1 2.44 84.91 21.64
N LYS A 2 2.63 85.43 20.48
CA LYS A 2 2.37 84.74 19.19
C LYS A 2 3.27 83.51 18.97
N GLU A 3 4.55 83.55 19.26
CA GLU A 3 5.54 82.50 19.03
C GLU A 3 5.27 81.21 19.84
N THR A 4 4.75 81.35 21.04
CA THR A 4 4.40 80.22 21.92
C THR A 4 3.18 79.44 21.41
N GLN A 5 2.25 80.07 20.75
CA GLN A 5 1.07 79.44 20.14
C GLN A 5 1.44 78.72 18.87
N GLU A 6 2.34 79.24 18.09
CA GLU A 6 2.83 78.60 16.85
C GLU A 6 3.62 77.28 17.12
N LYS A 7 4.46 77.29 18.16
CA LYS A 7 5.16 76.12 18.64
C LYS A 7 4.21 75.02 19.14
N LYS A 8 3.18 75.37 19.90
CA LYS A 8 2.16 74.44 20.36
C LYS A 8 1.41 73.79 19.17
N THR A 9 1.04 74.54 18.17
CA THR A 9 0.32 74.04 16.99
C THR A 9 1.18 73.09 16.17
N ARG A 10 2.47 73.37 16.04
CA ARG A 10 3.43 72.45 15.34
C ARG A 10 3.59 71.10 16.06
N ILE A 11 3.70 71.12 17.40
CA ILE A 11 3.82 69.93 18.22
C ILE A 11 2.56 69.05 18.11
N VAL A 12 1.38 69.64 18.18
CA VAL A 12 0.11 68.91 18.06
C VAL A 12 -0.02 68.30 16.67
N LYS A 13 0.35 68.96 15.58
CA LYS A 13 0.35 68.44 14.24
C LYS A 13 1.36 67.27 14.06
N MET A 14 2.53 67.32 14.67
CA MET A 14 3.51 66.25 14.65
C MET A 14 3.00 65.02 15.40
N MET A 15 2.44 65.17 16.57
CA MET A 15 1.86 64.08 17.35
C MET A 15 0.70 63.38 16.61
N GLN A 16 -0.19 64.17 15.97
CA GLN A 16 -1.27 63.60 15.15
C GLN A 16 -0.76 62.81 13.95
N LYS A 17 0.32 63.27 13.32
CA LYS A 17 0.93 62.56 12.18
C LYS A 17 1.59 61.24 12.59
N GLU A 18 2.28 61.23 13.73
CA GLU A 18 2.87 59.98 14.29
C GLU A 18 1.80 59.00 14.74
N TYR A 19 0.73 59.45 15.38
CA TYR A 19 -0.37 58.59 15.80
C TYR A 19 -1.11 57.99 14.62
N SER A 20 -1.32 58.74 13.55
CA SER A 20 -1.94 58.25 12.32
C SER A 20 -1.06 57.21 11.60
N LYS A 21 0.26 57.40 11.59
CA LYS A 21 1.21 56.49 10.97
C LYS A 21 1.24 55.14 11.71
N ASN A 22 1.35 55.14 13.04
CA ASN A 22 1.34 53.92 13.84
C ASN A 22 0.02 53.13 13.75
N LYS A 23 -1.11 53.81 13.61
CA LYS A 23 -2.40 53.16 13.47
C LYS A 23 -2.56 52.47 12.12
N GLN A 24 -1.94 52.98 11.05
CA GLN A 24 -2.00 52.42 9.73
C GLN A 24 -1.08 51.18 9.60
N GLU A 25 0.11 51.19 10.20
CA GLU A 25 1.03 50.06 10.21
C GLU A 25 0.48 48.87 11.00
N ASN A 26 -0.16 49.08 12.14
CA ASN A 26 -0.77 48.03 12.94
C ASN A 26 -1.97 47.37 12.23
N GLY A 27 -2.74 48.12 11.45
CA GLY A 27 -3.86 47.59 10.68
C GLY A 27 -3.41 46.68 9.50
N ILE A 28 -2.34 47.05 8.84
CA ILE A 28 -1.79 46.30 7.71
C ILE A 28 -1.19 44.99 8.20
N THR A 29 -0.47 44.98 9.34
CA THR A 29 0.14 43.76 9.88
C THR A 29 -0.90 42.76 10.36
N LEU A 30 -2.01 43.18 10.92
CA LEU A 30 -3.09 42.30 11.38
C LEU A 30 -3.82 41.65 10.22
N ILE A 31 -4.12 42.40 9.16
CA ILE A 31 -4.71 41.86 7.93
C ILE A 31 -3.74 40.84 7.25
N ALA A 32 -2.48 41.22 7.17
CA ALA A 32 -1.46 40.30 6.58
C ALA A 32 -1.37 38.99 7.39
N LEU A 33 -1.39 39.04 8.71
CA LEU A 33 -1.38 37.86 9.57
C LEU A 33 -2.60 36.97 9.32
N VAL A 34 -3.80 37.54 9.28
CA VAL A 34 -5.03 36.76 9.03
C VAL A 34 -4.99 36.11 7.65
N VAL A 35 -4.60 36.84 6.62
CA VAL A 35 -4.51 36.31 5.27
C VAL A 35 -3.49 35.14 5.17
N THR A 36 -2.33 35.28 5.81
CA THR A 36 -1.34 34.19 5.82
C THR A 36 -1.85 32.93 6.51
N ILE A 37 -2.55 33.06 7.64
CA ILE A 37 -3.15 31.92 8.33
C ILE A 37 -4.21 31.25 7.45
N VAL A 38 -5.09 32.00 6.81
CA VAL A 38 -6.13 31.45 5.92
C VAL A 38 -5.50 30.71 4.75
N VAL A 39 -4.49 31.29 4.10
CA VAL A 39 -3.78 30.63 3.00
C VAL A 39 -3.08 29.36 3.45
N MET A 40 -2.43 29.38 4.63
CA MET A 40 -1.80 28.16 5.19
C MET A 40 -2.82 27.06 5.49
N LEU A 41 -4.01 27.39 6.00
CA LEU A 41 -5.07 26.42 6.26
C LEU A 41 -5.60 25.79 4.97
N ILE A 42 -5.78 26.60 3.91
CA ILE A 42 -6.21 26.08 2.60
C ILE A 42 -5.15 25.14 2.01
N LEU A 43 -3.87 25.55 2.02
CA LEU A 43 -2.77 24.74 1.51
C LEU A 43 -2.61 23.45 2.31
N ALA A 44 -2.70 23.49 3.65
CA ALA A 44 -2.65 22.31 4.49
C ALA A 44 -3.79 21.34 4.19
N GLY A 45 -5.02 21.85 3.98
CA GLY A 45 -6.18 21.01 3.64
C GLY A 45 -6.01 20.26 2.32
N ILE A 46 -5.53 20.93 1.27
CA ILE A 46 -5.28 20.32 -0.04
C ILE A 46 -4.16 19.26 0.06
N THR A 47 -3.10 19.56 0.80
CA THR A 47 -1.94 18.65 0.91
C THR A 47 -2.31 17.35 1.62
N ILE A 48 -3.12 17.41 2.67
CA ILE A 48 -3.59 16.23 3.41
C ILE A 48 -4.49 15.37 2.53
N GLN A 49 -5.42 15.96 1.78
CA GLN A 49 -6.32 15.24 0.90
C GLN A 49 -5.58 14.51 -0.23
N THR A 50 -4.53 15.11 -0.79
CA THR A 50 -3.71 14.50 -1.85
C THR A 50 -2.82 13.37 -1.33
N ALA A 51 -2.41 13.42 -0.06
CA ALA A 51 -1.55 12.40 0.53
C ALA A 51 -2.32 11.17 1.02
N ILE A 52 -3.52 11.35 1.60
CA ILE A 52 -4.27 10.32 2.34
C ILE A 52 -5.60 9.95 1.65
N GLY A 53 -6.11 10.77 0.71
CA GLY A 53 -7.37 10.52 0.00
C GLY A 53 -7.35 9.25 -0.85
N ASP A 54 -8.53 8.79 -1.28
CA ASP A 54 -8.68 7.69 -2.24
C ASP A 54 -7.86 8.00 -3.51
N GLY A 55 -6.83 7.21 -3.79
CA GLY A 55 -5.83 7.49 -4.84
C GLY A 55 -4.65 8.36 -4.38
N GLY A 56 -4.52 8.66 -3.09
CA GLY A 56 -3.37 9.37 -2.52
C GLY A 56 -2.05 8.60 -2.67
N ILE A 57 -0.94 9.33 -2.65
CA ILE A 57 0.42 8.76 -2.85
C ILE A 57 0.71 7.61 -1.88
N ILE A 58 0.18 7.67 -0.65
CA ILE A 58 0.36 6.62 0.36
C ILE A 58 -0.36 5.34 -0.04
N ASN A 59 -1.58 5.42 -0.58
CA ASN A 59 -2.35 4.25 -1.03
C ASN A 59 -1.70 3.61 -2.25
N LEU A 60 -1.26 4.40 -3.22
CA LEU A 60 -0.51 3.91 -4.39
C LEU A 60 0.81 3.25 -3.98
N ALA A 61 1.51 3.80 -2.99
CA ALA A 61 2.74 3.19 -2.48
C ALA A 61 2.48 1.86 -1.77
N ASN A 62 1.38 1.73 -1.04
CA ASN A 62 0.98 0.48 -0.39
C ASN A 62 0.56 -0.58 -1.42
N GLU A 63 -0.22 -0.22 -2.43
CA GLU A 63 -0.58 -1.11 -3.54
C GLU A 63 0.67 -1.58 -4.32
N ALA A 64 1.57 -0.67 -4.64
CA ALA A 64 2.83 -1.02 -5.31
C ALA A 64 3.69 -1.98 -4.48
N LYS A 65 3.75 -1.76 -3.15
CA LYS A 65 4.45 -2.65 -2.22
C LYS A 65 3.81 -4.03 -2.17
N GLU A 66 2.48 -4.10 -2.13
CA GLU A 66 1.75 -5.37 -2.14
C GLU A 66 2.00 -6.13 -3.44
N GLN A 67 1.88 -5.48 -4.59
CA GLN A 67 2.19 -6.09 -5.88
C GLN A 67 3.65 -6.57 -5.97
N GLN A 68 4.60 -5.83 -5.41
CA GLN A 68 6.00 -6.25 -5.35
C GLN A 68 6.18 -7.50 -4.49
N ILE A 69 5.50 -7.61 -3.35
CA ILE A 69 5.52 -8.80 -2.50
C ILE A 69 4.96 -10.00 -3.27
N ILE A 70 3.79 -9.85 -3.90
CA ILE A 70 3.15 -10.89 -4.70
C ILE A 70 4.07 -11.36 -5.83
N ALA A 71 4.65 -10.43 -6.59
CA ALA A 71 5.58 -10.76 -7.67
C ALA A 71 6.81 -11.51 -7.13
N SER A 72 7.39 -11.05 -6.02
CA SER A 72 8.54 -11.71 -5.38
C SER A 72 8.23 -13.15 -4.96
N TYR A 73 7.03 -13.42 -4.42
CA TYR A 73 6.64 -14.78 -4.09
C TYR A 73 6.40 -15.63 -5.35
N LYS A 74 5.73 -15.11 -6.37
CA LYS A 74 5.56 -15.81 -7.64
C LYS A 74 6.91 -16.23 -8.25
N ASP A 75 7.88 -15.33 -8.28
CA ASP A 75 9.23 -15.63 -8.78
C ASP A 75 9.92 -16.71 -7.94
N ARG A 76 9.85 -16.63 -6.61
CA ARG A 76 10.47 -17.62 -5.72
C ARG A 76 9.81 -18.99 -5.84
N ILE A 77 8.48 -19.05 -5.88
CA ILE A 77 7.71 -20.27 -6.11
C ILE A 77 8.09 -20.88 -7.47
N GLY A 78 8.15 -20.04 -8.51
CA GLY A 78 8.55 -20.48 -9.85
C GLY A 78 9.96 -21.07 -9.90
N ILE A 79 10.94 -20.46 -9.22
CA ILE A 79 12.31 -20.99 -9.15
C ILE A 79 12.35 -22.35 -8.46
N VAL A 80 11.67 -22.51 -7.33
CA VAL A 80 11.59 -23.80 -6.63
C VAL A 80 10.87 -24.83 -7.50
N GLY A 81 9.76 -24.44 -8.13
CA GLY A 81 9.00 -25.31 -9.04
C GLY A 81 9.82 -25.82 -10.21
N VAL A 82 10.55 -24.95 -10.88
CA VAL A 82 11.44 -25.37 -12.00
C VAL A 82 12.53 -26.32 -11.52
N ASN A 83 13.15 -26.07 -10.37
CA ASN A 83 14.16 -26.97 -9.81
C ASN A 83 13.58 -28.34 -9.46
N TRP A 84 12.41 -28.37 -8.85
CA TRP A 84 11.70 -29.60 -8.53
C TRP A 84 11.32 -30.38 -9.80
N SER A 85 10.74 -29.73 -10.81
CA SER A 85 10.37 -30.33 -12.10
C SER A 85 11.58 -30.95 -12.80
N LEU A 86 12.73 -30.26 -12.79
CA LEU A 86 13.99 -30.81 -13.33
C LEU A 86 14.46 -32.02 -12.55
N ASN A 87 14.43 -32.01 -11.22
CA ASN A 87 14.82 -33.13 -10.39
C ASN A 87 13.90 -34.32 -10.63
N ARG A 88 12.61 -34.11 -10.74
CA ARG A 88 11.60 -35.12 -11.02
C ARG A 88 11.80 -35.77 -12.41
N ALA A 89 12.17 -34.98 -13.41
CA ALA A 89 12.49 -35.48 -14.74
C ALA A 89 13.75 -36.35 -14.79
N LEU A 90 14.64 -36.21 -13.79
CA LEU A 90 15.88 -37.00 -13.69
C LEU A 90 15.74 -38.19 -12.74
N ASP A 91 14.83 -38.14 -11.79
CA ASP A 91 14.63 -39.17 -10.75
C ASP A 91 13.14 -39.32 -10.44
N ASP A 92 12.56 -40.41 -10.87
CA ASP A 92 11.15 -40.80 -10.68
C ASP A 92 10.77 -40.96 -9.18
N SER A 93 11.75 -41.01 -8.26
CA SER A 93 11.49 -41.07 -6.82
C SER A 93 11.11 -39.74 -6.22
N VAL A 94 11.36 -38.60 -6.90
CA VAL A 94 10.98 -37.27 -6.48
C VAL A 94 9.46 -37.13 -6.52
N THR A 95 8.87 -36.65 -5.43
CA THR A 95 7.42 -36.56 -5.26
C THR A 95 6.96 -35.11 -5.13
N VAL A 96 5.65 -34.91 -5.14
CA VAL A 96 5.07 -33.57 -4.87
C VAL A 96 5.33 -33.14 -3.41
N ASP A 97 5.53 -34.09 -2.49
CA ASP A 97 5.87 -33.79 -1.10
C ASP A 97 7.28 -33.15 -0.98
N ASP A 98 8.19 -33.52 -1.88
CA ASP A 98 9.52 -32.90 -1.96
C ASP A 98 9.43 -31.44 -2.44
N LEU A 99 8.49 -31.11 -3.33
CA LEU A 99 8.22 -29.72 -3.71
C LEU A 99 7.84 -28.85 -2.50
N TRP A 100 6.95 -29.38 -1.64
CA TRP A 100 6.54 -28.65 -0.45
C TRP A 100 7.68 -28.53 0.58
N GLN A 101 8.53 -29.54 0.66
CA GLN A 101 9.73 -29.47 1.49
C GLN A 101 10.70 -28.42 0.97
N ASP A 102 10.96 -28.37 -0.33
CA ASP A 102 11.81 -27.36 -0.97
C ASP A 102 11.26 -25.94 -0.76
N MET A 103 9.93 -25.76 -0.83
CA MET A 103 9.29 -24.47 -0.54
C MET A 103 9.43 -24.06 0.93
N GLN A 104 9.37 -25.01 1.86
CA GLN A 104 9.62 -24.77 3.27
C GLN A 104 11.08 -24.38 3.55
N ASP A 105 12.03 -25.10 2.96
CA ASP A 105 13.47 -24.82 3.08
C ASP A 105 13.84 -23.46 2.46
N ALA A 106 13.17 -23.10 1.36
CA ALA A 106 13.27 -21.77 0.75
C ALA A 106 12.52 -20.68 1.53
N LYS A 107 11.84 -21.00 2.64
CA LYS A 107 11.03 -20.06 3.46
C LYS A 107 9.94 -19.35 2.65
N ILE A 108 9.33 -20.05 1.73
CA ILE A 108 8.14 -19.61 0.99
C ILE A 108 6.90 -19.92 1.82
N ILE A 109 6.89 -21.07 2.48
CA ILE A 109 5.90 -21.48 3.47
C ILE A 109 6.61 -21.77 4.81
N ASN A 110 5.89 -21.69 5.93
CA ASN A 110 6.46 -22.01 7.24
C ASN A 110 6.38 -23.51 7.54
N ASN A 111 5.25 -24.13 7.20
CA ASN A 111 5.00 -25.53 7.48
C ASN A 111 4.15 -26.13 6.35
N LYS A 112 4.68 -27.15 5.67
CA LYS A 112 3.99 -27.84 4.57
C LYS A 112 2.67 -28.48 4.98
N GLU A 113 2.50 -28.88 6.25
CA GLU A 113 1.28 -29.55 6.73
C GLU A 113 0.12 -28.57 6.98
N THR A 114 0.42 -27.30 7.28
CA THR A 114 -0.58 -26.28 7.61
C THR A 114 -0.77 -25.23 6.51
N ASP A 115 0.28 -24.96 5.75
CA ASP A 115 0.32 -23.87 4.78
C ASP A 115 0.04 -24.35 3.34
N VAL A 116 -0.09 -25.67 3.14
CA VAL A 116 -0.43 -26.29 1.85
C VAL A 116 -1.75 -27.03 1.95
N GLU A 117 -2.73 -26.62 1.18
CA GLU A 117 -4.05 -27.25 1.08
C GLU A 117 -4.21 -27.88 -0.30
N LYS A 118 -4.45 -29.20 -0.36
CA LYS A 118 -4.81 -29.89 -1.61
C LYS A 118 -6.29 -29.59 -1.89
N VAL A 119 -6.56 -29.00 -3.05
CA VAL A 119 -7.91 -28.59 -3.45
C VAL A 119 -8.67 -29.76 -4.11
N ASP A 120 -7.99 -30.50 -5.01
CA ASP A 120 -8.57 -31.61 -5.74
C ASP A 120 -7.52 -32.66 -6.15
N GLU A 121 -7.98 -33.71 -6.85
CA GLU A 121 -7.10 -34.76 -7.37
C GLU A 121 -6.42 -34.40 -8.69
N ASN A 122 -6.74 -33.24 -9.28
CA ASN A 122 -6.20 -32.78 -10.56
C ASN A 122 -4.90 -31.98 -10.43
N GLY A 123 -4.26 -32.00 -9.27
CA GLY A 123 -3.00 -31.28 -9.02
C GLY A 123 -3.17 -29.83 -8.65
N ASN A 124 -4.36 -29.42 -8.14
CA ASN A 124 -4.60 -28.09 -7.64
C ASN A 124 -4.32 -28.00 -6.14
N TYR A 125 -3.50 -27.03 -5.75
CA TYR A 125 -3.12 -26.75 -4.38
C TYR A 125 -3.26 -25.25 -4.07
N ILE A 126 -3.50 -24.93 -2.81
CA ILE A 126 -3.43 -23.55 -2.30
C ILE A 126 -2.31 -23.52 -1.27
N ILE A 127 -1.39 -22.59 -1.44
CA ILE A 127 -0.35 -22.31 -0.46
C ILE A 127 -0.58 -20.97 0.21
N THR A 128 -0.29 -20.91 1.51
CA THR A 128 -0.35 -19.68 2.31
C THR A 128 1.08 -19.28 2.70
N VAL A 129 1.53 -18.11 2.28
CA VAL A 129 2.86 -17.60 2.65
C VAL A 129 2.82 -16.86 3.99
N PRO A 130 3.97 -16.63 4.66
CA PRO A 130 4.02 -16.07 6.03
C PRO A 130 3.28 -14.74 6.21
N GLU A 131 3.17 -13.92 5.19
CA GLU A 131 2.44 -12.64 5.22
C GLU A 131 0.93 -12.78 4.99
N GLY A 132 0.42 -14.02 4.87
CA GLY A 132 -0.99 -14.34 4.70
C GLY A 132 -1.51 -14.21 3.26
N TYR A 133 -0.62 -14.02 2.27
CA TYR A 133 -1.01 -14.10 0.85
C TYR A 133 -1.20 -15.55 0.44
N LYS A 134 -2.20 -15.82 -0.41
CA LYS A 134 -2.50 -17.15 -0.90
C LYS A 134 -2.29 -17.23 -2.39
N PHE A 135 -1.67 -18.34 -2.80
CA PHE A 135 -1.41 -18.65 -4.18
C PHE A 135 -2.02 -19.99 -4.52
N GLN A 136 -2.70 -20.07 -5.64
CA GLN A 136 -3.10 -21.33 -6.24
C GLN A 136 -1.93 -21.84 -7.08
N ILE A 137 -1.59 -23.11 -6.89
CA ILE A 137 -0.59 -23.81 -7.68
C ILE A 137 -1.30 -24.95 -8.38
N HIS A 138 -1.18 -24.99 -9.70
CA HIS A 138 -1.61 -26.11 -10.51
C HIS A 138 -0.37 -26.82 -11.06
N ILE A 139 -0.26 -28.12 -10.79
CA ILE A 139 0.80 -28.98 -11.32
C ILE A 139 0.18 -29.76 -12.48
N ASN A 140 0.62 -29.44 -13.71
CA ASN A 140 0.09 -30.09 -14.90
C ASN A 140 0.70 -31.49 -15.14
N GLU A 141 0.26 -32.18 -16.19
CA GLU A 141 0.72 -33.53 -16.56
C GLU A 141 2.20 -33.60 -16.95
N TYR A 142 2.86 -32.46 -17.19
CA TYR A 142 4.28 -32.32 -17.51
C TYR A 142 5.13 -31.92 -16.33
N ASP A 143 4.55 -31.92 -15.12
CA ASP A 143 5.18 -31.44 -13.90
C ASP A 143 5.58 -29.93 -13.92
N ASP A 144 4.93 -29.13 -14.79
CA ASP A 144 5.08 -27.68 -14.78
C ASP A 144 4.12 -27.04 -13.78
N LEU A 145 4.56 -25.98 -13.13
CA LEU A 145 3.76 -25.22 -12.17
C LEU A 145 3.14 -23.98 -12.81
N GLU A 146 1.82 -23.90 -12.75
CA GLU A 146 1.08 -22.68 -12.99
C GLU A 146 0.75 -22.02 -11.64
N ILE A 147 1.03 -20.70 -11.51
CA ILE A 147 0.98 -20.00 -10.22
C ILE A 147 0.09 -18.79 -10.34
N ASP A 148 -1.02 -18.78 -9.61
CA ASP A 148 -1.95 -17.66 -9.54
C ASP A 148 -2.10 -17.11 -8.12
N TYR A 149 -2.09 -15.79 -8.03
CA TYR A 149 -2.42 -15.11 -6.78
C TYR A 149 -3.94 -15.07 -6.62
N ILE A 150 -4.44 -15.58 -5.49
CA ILE A 150 -5.88 -15.67 -5.24
C ILE A 150 -6.38 -14.74 -4.12
N GLY A 151 -5.50 -14.02 -3.43
CA GLY A 151 -5.87 -13.05 -2.42
C GLY A 151 -5.11 -13.16 -1.12
N LYS A 152 -5.55 -12.40 -0.14
CA LYS A 152 -5.04 -12.42 1.23
C LYS A 152 -6.10 -12.99 2.16
N GLU A 153 -5.68 -13.60 3.26
CA GLU A 153 -6.55 -14.38 4.16
C GLU A 153 -7.84 -13.67 4.58
N ASP A 154 -7.80 -12.35 4.72
CA ASP A 154 -8.96 -11.53 5.11
C ASP A 154 -10.01 -11.31 3.99
N ASN A 155 -9.69 -11.64 2.72
CA ASN A 155 -10.52 -11.30 1.54
C ASN A 155 -10.94 -12.51 0.67
N LEU A 156 -10.76 -13.74 1.14
CA LEU A 156 -10.87 -14.95 0.32
C LEU A 156 -12.26 -15.57 0.22
N LEU A 157 -13.21 -15.17 1.03
CA LEU A 157 -14.54 -15.79 1.09
C LEU A 157 -15.28 -15.89 -0.27
N PRO A 158 -15.17 -14.96 -1.21
CA PRO A 158 -15.83 -15.09 -2.52
C PRO A 158 -15.16 -16.13 -3.44
N TYR A 159 -13.83 -16.20 -3.44
CA TYR A 159 -13.05 -16.99 -4.42
C TYR A 159 -13.08 -18.51 -4.15
N ILE A 160 -13.01 -18.90 -2.87
CA ILE A 160 -13.04 -20.32 -2.48
C ILE A 160 -14.40 -20.96 -2.82
N ASN A 161 -15.48 -20.19 -2.76
CA ASN A 161 -16.81 -20.67 -3.11
C ASN A 161 -16.96 -20.89 -4.63
N GLU A 162 -16.35 -20.07 -5.47
CA GLU A 162 -16.38 -20.25 -6.94
C GLU A 162 -15.60 -21.50 -7.37
N ILE A 163 -14.42 -21.74 -6.83
CA ILE A 163 -13.61 -22.94 -7.14
C ILE A 163 -14.35 -24.21 -6.70
N LYS A 164 -14.99 -24.22 -5.52
CA LYS A 164 -15.80 -25.36 -5.06
C LYS A 164 -17.02 -25.60 -5.94
N VAL A 165 -17.65 -24.57 -6.47
CA VAL A 165 -18.82 -24.70 -7.38
C VAL A 165 -18.41 -25.24 -8.73
N ILE A 166 -17.28 -24.81 -9.30
CA ILE A 166 -16.77 -25.30 -10.60
C ILE A 166 -16.43 -26.79 -10.50
N ASN A 167 -15.82 -27.23 -9.40
CA ASN A 167 -15.45 -28.64 -9.21
C ASN A 167 -16.66 -29.56 -8.95
N GLN A 168 -17.77 -29.04 -8.44
CA GLN A 168 -19.01 -29.81 -8.28
C GLN A 168 -19.81 -29.96 -9.59
N THR A 169 -19.72 -29.00 -10.51
CA THR A 169 -20.43 -29.05 -11.80
C THR A 169 -19.68 -29.89 -12.85
N SER A 170 -18.37 -30.16 -12.67
CA SER A 170 -17.58 -31.00 -13.58
C SER A 170 -17.74 -32.51 -13.32
N ASN A 171 -18.34 -32.90 -12.20
CA ASN A 171 -18.56 -34.30 -11.79
C ASN A 171 -20.05 -34.74 -11.87
N SER A 172 -20.88 -34.04 -12.62
CA SER A 172 -22.29 -34.40 -12.93
C SER A 172 -22.45 -34.74 -14.45
#